data_1b74e1d6496b9ff53e3e6311464119a8
#
_entry.id   1b74e1d6496b9ff53e3e6311464119a8
#
_cell.length_a   1.000
_cell.length_b   1.000
_cell.length_c   1.000
_cell.angle_alpha   90.00
_cell.angle_beta   90.00
_cell.angle_gamma   90.00
#
_symmetry.space_group_name_H-M   'P 1'
#
loop_
_entity.id
_entity.type
_entity.pdbx_description
1 polymer ?
#
loop_
_entity_poly.entity_id
_entity_poly.type
_entity_poly.pdbx_seq_one_letter_code
_entity_poly.pdbx_strand_id
1 'polypeptide(L)'
;MSNKFLILIPTYNERYNIKPILKKIKNNFDHNYKVLFIDDNSIDGTREYITKIKTVNKYILLINRKKKLGVGSAHKVGIKYAYKKRYQFIITMDCDGTHDPIYLKKILKFSKDSDLVITNRFKGKNSLKGWSFYRKFITTFRFLFVKFLFGTDLDTSGAYRCYNANKIKLKDIMLSKNNSYSFFTESALILWKKNYKIKQLNVSLPKRASGSSKMGYIDLIRGFAYTIYIFFKIRNI
;
A
#
# COMPACT_ATOMS: atom_id res chain seq x y z
N MET A 1 -2.97 22.57 -14.40
CA MET A 1 -2.26 21.32 -14.73
C MET A 1 -2.80 20.20 -13.85
N SER A 2 -3.40 19.14 -14.41
CA SER A 2 -3.93 18.04 -13.62
C SER A 2 -2.78 17.31 -12.91
N ASN A 3 -2.86 17.14 -11.59
CA ASN A 3 -1.92 16.36 -10.82
C ASN A 3 -1.98 14.90 -11.30
N LYS A 4 -0.94 14.43 -11.99
CA LYS A 4 -0.96 13.12 -12.62
C LYS A 4 -0.77 11.98 -11.60
N PHE A 5 0.06 12.20 -10.56
CA PHE A 5 0.46 11.18 -9.59
C PHE A 5 0.25 11.62 -8.16
N LEU A 6 -0.33 10.72 -7.35
CA LEU A 6 -0.37 10.84 -5.91
C LEU A 6 0.36 9.65 -5.29
N ILE A 7 1.37 9.92 -4.47
CA ILE A 7 2.02 8.92 -3.61
C ILE A 7 1.34 9.01 -2.25
N LEU A 8 0.63 7.95 -1.86
CA LEU A 8 -0.13 7.84 -0.62
C LEU A 8 0.68 7.06 0.40
N ILE A 9 0.97 7.67 1.54
CA ILE A 9 1.78 7.11 2.61
C ILE A 9 1.01 7.23 3.92
N PRO A 10 0.40 6.15 4.43
CA PRO A 10 -0.11 6.12 5.79
C PRO A 10 1.02 6.18 6.81
N THR A 11 0.84 6.94 7.88
CA THR A 11 1.82 7.09 8.95
C THR A 11 1.19 6.85 10.32
N TYR A 12 1.95 6.17 11.18
CA TYR A 12 1.67 6.04 12.61
C TYR A 12 2.99 5.84 13.36
N ASN A 13 3.46 6.88 14.03
CA ASN A 13 4.76 6.92 14.72
C ASN A 13 5.93 6.60 13.76
N GLU A 14 6.11 7.47 12.76
CA GLU A 14 7.10 7.33 11.68
C GLU A 14 8.04 8.55 11.56
N ARG A 15 8.20 9.33 12.65
CA ARG A 15 8.91 10.61 12.66
C ARG A 15 10.26 10.58 11.96
N TYR A 16 11.05 9.55 12.22
CA TYR A 16 12.41 9.41 11.69
C TYR A 16 12.44 8.90 10.24
N ASN A 17 11.37 8.32 9.74
CA ASN A 17 11.26 7.78 8.39
C ASN A 17 10.82 8.82 7.34
N ILE A 18 10.19 9.95 7.75
CA ILE A 18 9.64 10.95 6.83
C ILE A 18 10.70 11.57 5.94
N LYS A 19 11.80 12.10 6.53
CA LYS A 19 12.88 12.76 5.75
C LYS A 19 13.59 11.79 4.80
N PRO A 20 14.00 10.59 5.24
CA PRO A 20 14.61 9.59 4.35
C PRO A 20 13.73 9.19 3.17
N ILE A 21 12.43 8.91 3.41
CA ILE A 21 11.53 8.47 2.32
C ILE A 21 11.30 9.57 1.29
N LEU A 22 11.11 10.82 1.73
CA LEU A 22 10.96 11.97 0.83
C LEU A 22 12.21 12.19 -0.03
N LYS A 23 13.41 12.07 0.56
CA LYS A 23 14.68 12.16 -0.18
C LYS A 23 14.77 11.07 -1.24
N LYS A 24 14.45 9.82 -0.88
CA LYS A 24 14.47 8.70 -1.82
C LYS A 24 13.44 8.86 -2.94
N ILE A 25 12.22 9.31 -2.64
CA ILE A 25 11.21 9.59 -3.66
C ILE A 25 11.72 10.65 -4.63
N LYS A 26 12.23 11.79 -4.13
CA LYS A 26 12.75 12.87 -4.96
C LYS A 26 13.86 12.40 -5.91
N ASN A 27 14.76 11.54 -5.42
CA ASN A 27 15.90 11.03 -6.20
C ASN A 27 15.52 9.99 -7.26
N ASN A 28 14.38 9.31 -7.10
CA ASN A 28 13.99 8.18 -7.96
C ASN A 28 12.76 8.45 -8.82
N PHE A 29 12.07 9.57 -8.61
CA PHE A 29 10.82 9.86 -9.29
C PHE A 29 10.78 11.33 -9.74
N ASP A 30 11.03 11.55 -11.02
CA ASP A 30 11.17 12.86 -11.70
C ASP A 30 9.86 13.37 -12.34
N HIS A 31 8.74 12.74 -12.02
CA HIS A 31 7.43 13.13 -12.52
C HIS A 31 6.75 14.19 -11.64
N ASN A 32 5.77 14.91 -12.19
CA ASN A 32 4.91 15.79 -11.39
C ASN A 32 4.03 14.94 -10.44
N TYR A 33 4.31 14.99 -9.14
CA TYR A 33 3.63 14.23 -8.11
C TYR A 33 3.33 15.05 -6.86
N LYS A 34 2.39 14.58 -6.07
CA LYS A 34 2.19 14.98 -4.68
C LYS A 34 2.39 13.78 -3.78
N VAL A 35 2.86 14.03 -2.57
CA VAL A 35 2.93 13.02 -1.50
C VAL A 35 1.85 13.35 -0.48
N LEU A 36 0.91 12.44 -0.29
CA LEU A 36 -0.15 12.57 0.71
C LEU A 36 0.15 11.64 1.90
N PHE A 37 0.45 12.25 3.03
CA PHE A 37 0.52 11.54 4.29
C PHE A 37 -0.87 11.47 4.93
N ILE A 38 -1.23 10.28 5.44
CA ILE A 38 -2.44 10.07 6.27
C ILE A 38 -1.97 9.69 7.66
N ASP A 39 -1.93 10.65 8.55
CA ASP A 39 -1.47 10.43 9.91
C ASP A 39 -2.58 9.89 10.81
N ASP A 40 -2.32 8.74 11.42
CA ASP A 40 -3.26 7.98 12.24
C ASP A 40 -3.17 8.33 13.73
N ASN A 41 -3.05 9.65 14.01
CA ASN A 41 -2.89 10.23 15.34
C ASN A 41 -1.57 9.80 15.99
N SER A 42 -0.44 10.07 15.32
CA SER A 42 0.90 9.84 15.85
C SER A 42 1.18 10.69 17.10
N ILE A 43 1.93 10.10 18.05
CA ILE A 43 2.31 10.75 19.32
C ILE A 43 3.83 11.04 19.43
N ASP A 44 4.61 10.67 18.40
CA ASP A 44 6.08 10.76 18.34
C ASP A 44 6.58 12.03 17.62
N GLY A 45 5.71 12.99 17.35
CA GLY A 45 6.05 14.19 16.59
C GLY A 45 6.00 14.02 15.06
N THR A 46 5.49 12.89 14.55
CA THR A 46 5.31 12.66 13.09
C THR A 46 4.45 13.74 12.46
N ARG A 47 3.26 14.00 13.02
CA ARG A 47 2.30 14.99 12.52
C ARG A 47 2.87 16.39 12.50
N GLU A 48 3.48 16.81 13.58
CA GLU A 48 4.09 18.12 13.77
C GLU A 48 5.19 18.35 12.74
N TYR A 49 6.02 17.35 12.53
CA TYR A 49 7.08 17.40 11.53
C TYR A 49 6.55 17.51 10.11
N ILE A 50 5.55 16.71 9.74
CA ILE A 50 4.94 16.78 8.38
C ILE A 50 4.26 18.14 8.20
N THR A 51 3.57 18.65 9.21
CA THR A 51 2.96 19.99 9.19
C THR A 51 4.01 21.06 8.91
N LYS A 52 5.15 21.02 9.62
CA LYS A 52 6.27 21.96 9.42
C LYS A 52 6.84 21.90 8.00
N ILE A 53 7.14 20.70 7.46
CA ILE A 53 7.74 20.61 6.12
C ILE A 53 6.76 20.91 5.00
N LYS A 54 5.46 20.71 5.20
CA LYS A 54 4.40 21.06 4.25
C LYS A 54 4.34 22.57 3.97
N THR A 55 4.66 23.42 4.92
CA THR A 55 4.64 24.90 4.71
C THR A 55 5.61 25.35 3.66
N VAL A 56 6.76 24.69 3.52
CA VAL A 56 7.83 25.02 2.58
C VAL A 56 7.86 24.11 1.34
N ASN A 57 7.08 23.02 1.34
CA ASN A 57 7.06 22.04 0.24
C ASN A 57 5.64 21.83 -0.30
N LYS A 58 5.28 22.57 -1.33
CA LYS A 58 3.94 22.53 -1.96
C LYS A 58 3.54 21.16 -2.53
N TYR A 59 4.48 20.20 -2.67
CA TYR A 59 4.17 18.83 -3.11
C TYR A 59 3.77 17.89 -1.96
N ILE A 60 3.87 18.34 -0.70
CA ILE A 60 3.49 17.56 0.48
C ILE A 60 2.07 17.93 0.90
N LEU A 61 1.26 16.92 1.13
CA LEU A 61 -0.11 17.01 1.62
C LEU A 61 -0.23 16.19 2.90
N LEU A 62 -1.11 16.58 3.81
CA LEU A 62 -1.35 15.90 5.07
C LEU A 62 -2.83 15.87 5.38
N ILE A 63 -3.32 14.69 5.76
CA ILE A 63 -4.62 14.48 6.40
C ILE A 63 -4.37 13.91 7.78
N ASN A 64 -4.75 14.65 8.81
CA ASN A 64 -4.68 14.21 10.21
C ASN A 64 -5.98 13.52 10.60
N ARG A 65 -5.87 12.37 11.25
CA ARG A 65 -7.01 11.64 11.81
C ARG A 65 -7.04 11.83 13.34
N LYS A 66 -8.24 11.86 13.90
CA LYS A 66 -8.41 12.11 15.36
C LYS A 66 -8.03 10.90 16.24
N LYS A 67 -7.96 9.69 15.65
CA LYS A 67 -7.61 8.44 16.34
C LYS A 67 -7.05 7.42 15.36
N LYS A 68 -6.33 6.41 15.87
CA LYS A 68 -5.86 5.26 15.08
C LYS A 68 -7.06 4.42 14.63
N LEU A 69 -7.29 4.34 13.31
CA LEU A 69 -8.42 3.65 12.71
C LEU A 69 -7.99 2.49 11.79
N GLY A 70 -6.69 2.21 11.74
CA GLY A 70 -6.10 1.12 10.96
C GLY A 70 -5.64 1.52 9.57
N VAL A 71 -4.64 0.78 9.09
CA VAL A 71 -3.94 1.07 7.83
C VAL A 71 -4.86 0.98 6.60
N GLY A 72 -5.78 0.01 6.54
CA GLY A 72 -6.75 -0.11 5.46
C GLY A 72 -7.71 1.08 5.40
N SER A 73 -8.16 1.55 6.57
CA SER A 73 -8.97 2.78 6.67
C SER A 73 -8.20 4.02 6.20
N ALA A 74 -6.90 4.13 6.53
CA ALA A 74 -6.05 5.23 6.05
C ALA A 74 -5.92 5.21 4.52
N HIS A 75 -5.71 4.03 3.92
CA HIS A 75 -5.67 3.88 2.46
C HIS A 75 -7.00 4.30 1.82
N LYS A 76 -8.15 3.87 2.36
CA LYS A 76 -9.47 4.27 1.85
C LYS A 76 -9.66 5.78 1.85
N VAL A 77 -9.25 6.47 2.92
CA VAL A 77 -9.30 7.94 3.01
C VAL A 77 -8.44 8.59 1.92
N GLY A 78 -7.20 8.15 1.76
CA GLY A 78 -6.28 8.69 0.76
C GLY A 78 -6.73 8.39 -0.68
N ILE A 79 -7.25 7.19 -0.95
CA ILE A 79 -7.80 6.82 -2.27
C ILE A 79 -9.02 7.70 -2.60
N LYS A 80 -9.98 7.86 -1.67
CA LYS A 80 -11.12 8.76 -1.86
C LYS A 80 -10.68 10.21 -2.16
N TYR A 81 -9.68 10.70 -1.43
CA TYR A 81 -9.09 12.01 -1.68
C TYR A 81 -8.52 12.11 -3.10
N ALA A 82 -7.77 11.10 -3.55
CA ALA A 82 -7.18 11.05 -4.88
C ALA A 82 -8.23 11.12 -6.00
N TYR A 83 -9.31 10.36 -5.88
CA TYR A 83 -10.43 10.42 -6.84
C TYR A 83 -11.12 11.78 -6.81
N LYS A 84 -11.43 12.33 -5.64
CA LYS A 84 -12.03 13.68 -5.49
C LYS A 84 -11.15 14.76 -6.14
N LYS A 85 -9.83 14.63 -6.08
CA LYS A 85 -8.85 15.57 -6.66
C LYS A 85 -8.41 15.19 -8.08
N ARG A 86 -9.03 14.16 -8.69
CA ARG A 86 -8.81 13.72 -10.07
C ARG A 86 -7.36 13.36 -10.38
N TYR A 87 -6.66 12.71 -9.42
CA TYR A 87 -5.36 12.10 -9.71
C TYR A 87 -5.54 10.90 -10.63
N GLN A 88 -4.67 10.78 -11.64
CA GLN A 88 -4.73 9.69 -12.61
C GLN A 88 -4.15 8.39 -12.04
N PHE A 89 -3.03 8.50 -11.33
CA PHE A 89 -2.36 7.35 -10.73
C PHE A 89 -2.21 7.54 -9.22
N ILE A 90 -2.55 6.51 -8.45
CA ILE A 90 -2.46 6.48 -7.00
C ILE A 90 -1.46 5.41 -6.62
N ILE A 91 -0.27 5.82 -6.20
CA ILE A 91 0.77 4.89 -5.74
C ILE A 91 0.71 4.83 -4.22
N THR A 92 0.51 3.64 -3.67
CA THR A 92 0.50 3.43 -2.22
C THR A 92 1.80 2.80 -1.78
N MET A 93 2.38 3.27 -0.68
CA MET A 93 3.62 2.72 -0.13
C MET A 93 3.75 3.00 1.37
N ASP A 94 4.54 2.18 2.07
CA ASP A 94 4.85 2.38 3.48
C ASP A 94 5.99 3.40 3.66
N CYS A 95 6.06 4.01 4.85
CA CYS A 95 7.05 5.02 5.21
C CYS A 95 8.40 4.44 5.68
N ASP A 96 8.43 3.18 6.10
CA ASP A 96 9.50 2.53 6.86
C ASP A 96 10.72 2.06 6.04
N GLY A 97 10.74 2.38 4.74
CA GLY A 97 11.82 2.03 3.82
C GLY A 97 11.74 0.61 3.25
N THR A 98 10.77 -0.23 3.63
CA THR A 98 10.57 -1.55 3.01
C THR A 98 10.09 -1.44 1.57
N HIS A 99 9.33 -0.41 1.24
CA HIS A 99 8.90 -0.09 -0.11
C HIS A 99 9.87 0.91 -0.76
N ASP A 100 10.87 0.38 -1.48
CA ASP A 100 11.92 1.22 -2.04
C ASP A 100 11.42 2.04 -3.24
N PRO A 101 11.55 3.39 -3.22
CA PRO A 101 11.19 4.26 -4.33
C PRO A 101 11.92 4.00 -5.65
N ILE A 102 12.99 3.23 -5.68
CA ILE A 102 13.67 2.82 -6.92
C ILE A 102 12.72 2.11 -7.91
N TYR A 103 11.67 1.48 -7.40
CA TYR A 103 10.67 0.80 -8.22
C TYR A 103 9.60 1.72 -8.80
N LEU A 104 9.49 3.00 -8.40
CA LEU A 104 8.41 3.91 -8.81
C LEU A 104 8.32 4.06 -10.34
N LYS A 105 9.45 4.22 -11.03
CA LYS A 105 9.48 4.31 -12.50
C LYS A 105 8.95 3.04 -13.17
N LYS A 106 9.34 1.85 -12.65
CA LYS A 106 8.86 0.57 -13.18
C LYS A 106 7.37 0.36 -12.90
N ILE A 107 6.90 0.68 -11.70
CA ILE A 107 5.50 0.66 -11.31
C ILE A 107 4.68 1.52 -12.28
N LEU A 108 5.13 2.73 -12.55
CA LEU A 108 4.47 3.63 -13.49
C LEU A 108 4.44 3.09 -14.91
N LYS A 109 5.55 2.53 -15.40
CA LYS A 109 5.59 1.89 -16.73
C LYS A 109 4.52 0.79 -16.84
N PHE A 110 4.38 -0.06 -15.82
CA PHE A 110 3.39 -1.14 -15.81
C PHE A 110 1.95 -0.62 -15.69
N SER A 111 1.72 0.50 -14.99
CA SER A 111 0.38 1.06 -14.79
C SER A 111 -0.24 1.70 -16.03
N LYS A 112 0.57 2.00 -17.08
CA LYS A 112 0.04 2.48 -18.36
C LYS A 112 -0.81 1.42 -19.06
N ASP A 113 -0.39 0.15 -18.98
CA ASP A 113 -1.00 -0.98 -19.69
C ASP A 113 -1.81 -1.90 -18.76
N SER A 114 -2.06 -1.49 -17.50
CA SER A 114 -2.84 -2.23 -16.53
C SER A 114 -3.76 -1.31 -15.75
N ASP A 115 -4.70 -1.91 -15.03
CA ASP A 115 -5.60 -1.17 -14.16
C ASP A 115 -5.01 -1.08 -12.76
N LEU A 116 -4.41 -2.17 -12.29
CA LEU A 116 -3.73 -2.26 -11.00
C LEU A 116 -2.33 -2.86 -11.19
N VAL A 117 -1.32 -2.24 -10.60
CA VAL A 117 0.00 -2.86 -10.40
C VAL A 117 0.14 -3.25 -8.93
N ILE A 118 0.48 -4.50 -8.67
CA ILE A 118 0.81 -5.02 -7.35
C ILE A 118 2.29 -5.43 -7.36
N THR A 119 3.05 -5.06 -6.34
CA THR A 119 4.40 -5.60 -6.19
C THR A 119 4.34 -7.03 -5.66
N ASN A 120 5.19 -7.91 -6.22
CA ASN A 120 5.28 -9.32 -5.82
C ASN A 120 6.65 -9.59 -5.19
N ARG A 121 6.62 -10.16 -3.98
CA ARG A 121 7.82 -10.53 -3.20
C ARG A 121 8.18 -12.00 -3.30
N PHE A 122 7.39 -12.82 -4.01
CA PHE A 122 7.57 -14.28 -4.05
C PHE A 122 8.23 -14.77 -5.34
N LYS A 123 8.19 -13.97 -6.41
CA LYS A 123 8.73 -14.35 -7.74
C LYS A 123 10.19 -13.91 -7.97
N GLY A 124 10.82 -13.17 -7.05
CA GLY A 124 12.20 -12.69 -7.17
C GLY A 124 13.18 -13.52 -6.32
N LYS A 125 14.37 -13.82 -6.86
CA LYS A 125 15.46 -14.41 -6.06
C LYS A 125 15.82 -13.41 -4.92
N ASN A 126 15.93 -13.91 -3.69
CA ASN A 126 16.31 -13.10 -2.51
C ASN A 126 15.36 -11.91 -2.17
N SER A 127 14.14 -11.92 -2.62
CA SER A 127 13.17 -10.82 -2.39
C SER A 127 12.92 -10.53 -0.90
N LEU A 128 13.09 -11.51 -0.03
CA LEU A 128 12.92 -11.43 1.43
C LEU A 128 14.27 -11.54 2.17
N LYS A 129 15.37 -11.04 1.55
CA LYS A 129 16.69 -11.06 2.19
C LYS A 129 16.66 -10.25 3.49
N GLY A 130 17.22 -10.83 4.56
CA GLY A 130 17.28 -10.19 5.88
C GLY A 130 16.01 -10.37 6.74
N TRP A 131 14.97 -11.04 6.26
CA TRP A 131 13.82 -11.41 7.08
C TRP A 131 14.11 -12.65 7.91
N SER A 132 13.57 -12.72 9.14
CA SER A 132 13.68 -13.94 9.98
C SER A 132 12.99 -15.12 9.29
N PHE A 133 13.46 -16.35 9.62
CA PHE A 133 12.86 -17.58 9.10
C PHE A 133 11.37 -17.65 9.37
N TYR A 134 10.96 -17.37 10.60
CA TYR A 134 9.55 -17.38 11.03
C TYR A 134 8.69 -16.40 10.20
N ARG A 135 9.17 -15.18 9.98
CA ARG A 135 8.47 -14.20 9.16
C ARG A 135 8.35 -14.63 7.69
N LYS A 136 9.39 -15.23 7.13
CA LYS A 136 9.37 -15.80 5.78
C LYS A 136 8.33 -16.92 5.70
N PHE A 137 8.35 -17.84 6.66
CA PHE A 137 7.43 -18.98 6.72
C PHE A 137 5.97 -18.52 6.75
N ILE A 138 5.60 -17.65 7.70
CA ILE A 138 4.22 -17.14 7.80
C ILE A 138 3.79 -16.41 6.52
N THR A 139 4.67 -15.58 5.96
CA THR A 139 4.35 -14.81 4.77
C THR A 139 4.16 -15.71 3.56
N THR A 140 5.01 -16.73 3.37
CA THR A 140 4.89 -17.72 2.30
C THR A 140 3.65 -18.60 2.50
N PHE A 141 3.41 -19.06 3.72
CA PHE A 141 2.21 -19.84 4.04
C PHE A 141 0.94 -19.06 3.69
N ARG A 142 0.86 -17.80 4.08
CA ARG A 142 -0.28 -16.94 3.74
C ARG A 142 -0.47 -16.79 2.22
N PHE A 143 0.61 -16.63 1.48
CA PHE A 143 0.56 -16.56 0.01
C PHE A 143 0.03 -17.85 -0.59
N LEU A 144 0.56 -19.01 -0.17
CA LEU A 144 0.11 -20.33 -0.63
C LEU A 144 -1.35 -20.60 -0.24
N PHE A 145 -1.77 -20.18 0.94
CA PHE A 145 -3.14 -20.30 1.40
C PHE A 145 -4.12 -19.50 0.52
N VAL A 146 -3.78 -18.26 0.19
CA VAL A 146 -4.59 -17.45 -0.75
C VAL A 146 -4.60 -18.10 -2.13
N LYS A 147 -3.45 -18.57 -2.61
CA LYS A 147 -3.35 -19.27 -3.91
C LYS A 147 -4.23 -20.53 -3.94
N PHE A 148 -4.23 -21.33 -2.89
CA PHE A 148 -5.06 -22.52 -2.77
C PHE A 148 -6.55 -22.18 -2.78
N LEU A 149 -7.00 -21.20 -2.00
CA LEU A 149 -8.42 -20.85 -1.89
C LEU A 149 -8.97 -20.18 -3.17
N PHE A 150 -8.19 -19.31 -3.81
CA PHE A 150 -8.70 -18.45 -4.89
C PHE A 150 -8.17 -18.81 -6.29
N GLY A 151 -7.22 -19.74 -6.39
CA GLY A 151 -6.62 -20.11 -7.69
C GLY A 151 -5.78 -19.00 -8.31
N THR A 152 -5.28 -18.03 -7.53
CA THR A 152 -4.50 -16.90 -8.02
C THR A 152 -3.09 -16.88 -7.45
N ASP A 153 -2.12 -16.45 -8.23
CA ASP A 153 -0.72 -16.28 -7.82
C ASP A 153 -0.36 -14.81 -7.47
N LEU A 154 -1.37 -13.99 -7.22
CA LEU A 154 -1.19 -12.59 -6.84
C LEU A 154 -0.63 -12.46 -5.41
N ASP A 155 0.38 -11.61 -5.23
CA ASP A 155 0.78 -11.16 -3.89
C ASP A 155 -0.23 -10.15 -3.35
N THR A 156 -1.36 -10.66 -2.85
CA THR A 156 -2.48 -9.83 -2.42
C THR A 156 -2.24 -9.04 -1.15
N SER A 157 -1.19 -9.38 -0.37
CA SER A 157 -0.98 -8.80 0.96
C SER A 157 -0.09 -7.55 0.97
N GLY A 158 0.57 -7.22 -0.14
CA GLY A 158 1.45 -6.05 -0.24
C GLY A 158 0.68 -4.74 -0.33
N ALA A 159 1.20 -3.70 0.33
CA ALA A 159 0.66 -2.35 0.27
C ALA A 159 1.29 -1.50 -0.86
N TYR A 160 2.40 -1.94 -1.45
CA TYR A 160 3.06 -1.22 -2.53
C TYR A 160 2.36 -1.50 -3.87
N ARG A 161 1.50 -0.57 -4.29
CA ARG A 161 0.59 -0.72 -5.43
C ARG A 161 0.50 0.57 -6.23
N CYS A 162 0.02 0.45 -7.48
CA CYS A 162 -0.42 1.60 -8.27
C CYS A 162 -1.80 1.32 -8.84
N TYR A 163 -2.76 2.15 -8.50
CA TYR A 163 -4.11 2.15 -9.06
C TYR A 163 -4.19 3.16 -10.20
N ASN A 164 -4.67 2.74 -11.37
CA ASN A 164 -5.04 3.63 -12.45
C ASN A 164 -6.49 4.10 -12.20
N ALA A 165 -6.65 5.31 -11.67
CA ALA A 165 -7.94 5.84 -11.28
C ALA A 165 -8.86 6.16 -12.46
N ASN A 166 -8.34 6.24 -13.68
CA ASN A 166 -9.16 6.38 -14.89
C ASN A 166 -9.81 5.06 -15.31
N LYS A 167 -9.25 3.92 -14.87
CA LYS A 167 -9.70 2.59 -15.26
C LYS A 167 -10.46 1.87 -14.14
N ILE A 168 -9.99 2.00 -12.89
CA ILE A 168 -10.65 1.38 -11.73
C ILE A 168 -11.77 2.31 -11.21
N LYS A 169 -12.94 1.76 -11.00
CA LYS A 169 -14.04 2.50 -10.36
C LYS A 169 -13.81 2.57 -8.84
N LEU A 170 -13.91 3.76 -8.25
CA LEU A 170 -13.75 3.96 -6.80
C LEU A 170 -14.66 3.02 -6.00
N LYS A 171 -15.90 2.84 -6.43
CA LYS A 171 -16.89 1.97 -5.77
C LYS A 171 -16.36 0.53 -5.61
N ASP A 172 -15.61 0.01 -6.58
CA ASP A 172 -15.11 -1.37 -6.54
C ASP A 172 -13.99 -1.53 -5.51
N ILE A 173 -13.10 -0.54 -5.34
CA ILE A 173 -12.11 -0.54 -4.25
C ILE A 173 -12.82 -0.45 -2.88
N MET A 174 -13.90 0.35 -2.80
CA MET A 174 -14.64 0.57 -1.55
C MET A 174 -15.57 -0.59 -1.16
N LEU A 175 -15.75 -1.61 -2.01
CA LEU A 175 -16.37 -2.89 -1.63
C LEU A 175 -15.58 -3.60 -0.52
N SER A 176 -14.27 -3.36 -0.42
CA SER A 176 -13.47 -3.84 0.72
C SER A 176 -13.97 -3.22 2.02
N LYS A 177 -14.40 -4.06 2.97
CA LYS A 177 -14.93 -3.64 4.27
C LYS A 177 -13.84 -3.56 5.35
N ASN A 178 -12.76 -4.30 5.20
CA ASN A 178 -11.69 -4.34 6.21
C ASN A 178 -10.99 -2.98 6.35
N ASN A 179 -10.73 -2.58 7.60
CA ASN A 179 -10.03 -1.33 7.94
C ASN A 179 -8.58 -1.53 8.37
N SER A 180 -8.14 -2.79 8.48
CA SER A 180 -6.80 -3.19 8.90
C SER A 180 -6.00 -3.77 7.73
N TYR A 181 -5.05 -4.64 8.02
CA TYR A 181 -4.14 -5.25 7.04
C TYR A 181 -4.84 -6.12 5.98
N SER A 182 -5.97 -6.73 6.31
CA SER A 182 -6.73 -7.55 5.36
C SER A 182 -7.39 -6.73 4.23
N PHE A 183 -7.44 -5.41 4.34
CA PHE A 183 -7.84 -4.51 3.25
C PHE A 183 -7.07 -4.81 1.96
N PHE A 184 -5.77 -5.05 2.06
CA PHE A 184 -4.95 -5.30 0.87
C PHE A 184 -5.37 -6.59 0.17
N THR A 185 -5.54 -7.69 0.91
CA THR A 185 -5.99 -8.95 0.35
C THR A 185 -7.40 -8.84 -0.22
N GLU A 186 -8.32 -8.28 0.55
CA GLU A 186 -9.72 -8.13 0.12
C GLU A 186 -9.86 -7.27 -1.13
N SER A 187 -9.26 -6.08 -1.16
CA SER A 187 -9.35 -5.19 -2.31
C SER A 187 -8.72 -5.75 -3.58
N ALA A 188 -7.57 -6.47 -3.45
CA ALA A 188 -6.94 -7.11 -4.60
C ALA A 188 -7.80 -8.23 -5.18
N LEU A 189 -8.36 -9.10 -4.32
CA LEU A 189 -9.22 -10.20 -4.74
C LEU A 189 -10.54 -9.72 -5.35
N ILE A 190 -11.14 -8.65 -4.82
CA ILE A 190 -12.34 -8.02 -5.41
C ILE A 190 -12.02 -7.52 -6.83
N LEU A 191 -10.92 -6.78 -7.00
CA LEU A 191 -10.55 -6.26 -8.31
C LEU A 191 -10.20 -7.39 -9.29
N TRP A 192 -9.51 -8.42 -8.81
CA TRP A 192 -9.22 -9.62 -9.61
C TRP A 192 -10.50 -10.34 -10.07
N LYS A 193 -11.45 -10.57 -9.16
CA LYS A 193 -12.74 -11.21 -9.47
C LYS A 193 -13.58 -10.39 -10.44
N LYS A 194 -13.44 -9.06 -10.42
CA LYS A 194 -14.09 -8.15 -11.37
C LYS A 194 -13.32 -7.99 -12.69
N ASN A 195 -12.37 -8.87 -12.97
CA ASN A 195 -11.60 -8.93 -14.22
C ASN A 195 -10.79 -7.65 -14.52
N TYR A 196 -10.41 -6.87 -13.51
CA TYR A 196 -9.45 -5.80 -13.71
C TYR A 196 -8.09 -6.36 -14.12
N LYS A 197 -7.44 -5.71 -15.08
CA LYS A 197 -6.11 -6.11 -15.56
C LYS A 197 -5.04 -5.81 -14.51
N ILE A 198 -4.63 -6.86 -13.78
CA ILE A 198 -3.63 -6.75 -12.71
C ILE A 198 -2.28 -7.21 -13.24
N LYS A 199 -1.27 -6.36 -13.15
CA LYS A 199 0.14 -6.71 -13.41
C LYS A 199 0.92 -6.83 -12.11
N GLN A 200 1.86 -7.77 -12.07
CA GLN A 200 2.76 -7.95 -10.94
C GLN A 200 4.16 -7.49 -11.29
N LEU A 201 4.78 -6.70 -10.41
CA LEU A 201 6.17 -6.28 -10.48
C LEU A 201 6.96 -6.96 -9.38
N ASN A 202 7.97 -7.75 -9.76
CA ASN A 202 8.86 -8.37 -8.77
C ASN A 202 9.74 -7.31 -8.09
N VAL A 203 9.73 -7.31 -6.76
CA VAL A 203 10.50 -6.39 -5.93
C VAL A 203 11.24 -7.13 -4.82
N SER A 204 12.34 -6.56 -4.38
CA SER A 204 12.98 -6.94 -3.13
C SER A 204 12.47 -6.05 -2.01
N LEU A 205 12.06 -6.64 -0.90
CA LEU A 205 11.64 -5.91 0.29
C LEU A 205 12.73 -6.02 1.36
N PRO A 206 13.56 -4.98 1.53
CA PRO A 206 14.61 -4.98 2.53
C PRO A 206 14.01 -4.99 3.94
N LYS A 207 14.87 -5.21 4.94
CA LYS A 207 14.53 -4.93 6.34
C LYS A 207 14.11 -3.47 6.51
N ARG A 208 13.22 -3.19 7.46
CA ARG A 208 12.89 -1.83 7.87
C ARG A 208 14.14 -1.03 8.21
N ALA A 209 14.17 0.22 7.80
CA ALA A 209 15.27 1.13 8.16
C ALA A 209 15.22 1.50 9.64
N SER A 210 14.01 1.74 10.20
CA SER A 210 13.82 2.01 11.62
C SER A 210 12.40 1.62 12.07
N GLY A 211 12.19 1.53 13.39
CA GLY A 211 10.91 1.20 14.01
C GLY A 211 10.61 -0.30 14.10
N SER A 212 9.54 -0.64 14.81
CA SER A 212 9.03 -2.00 15.00
C SER A 212 7.81 -2.29 14.14
N SER A 213 7.53 -3.59 13.90
CA SER A 213 6.30 -3.99 13.22
C SER A 213 5.08 -3.59 14.03
N LYS A 214 4.13 -2.93 13.38
CA LYS A 214 2.84 -2.58 13.99
C LYS A 214 1.84 -3.74 13.93
N MET A 215 2.17 -4.83 13.20
CA MET A 215 1.35 -6.04 13.07
C MET A 215 1.75 -7.04 14.16
N GLY A 216 0.79 -7.42 15.00
CA GLY A 216 0.95 -8.43 16.04
C GLY A 216 0.45 -9.82 15.63
N TYR A 217 0.63 -10.82 16.51
CA TYR A 217 0.14 -12.20 16.29
C TYR A 217 -1.37 -12.26 16.11
N ILE A 218 -2.12 -11.46 16.86
CA ILE A 218 -3.58 -11.38 16.76
C ILE A 218 -4.00 -10.91 15.36
N ASP A 219 -3.25 -9.95 14.76
CA ASP A 219 -3.53 -9.48 13.40
C ASP A 219 -3.30 -10.59 12.36
N LEU A 220 -2.34 -11.49 12.59
CA LEU A 220 -2.09 -12.64 11.72
C LEU A 220 -3.26 -13.61 11.76
N ILE A 221 -3.69 -14.02 12.97
CA ILE A 221 -4.83 -14.94 13.15
C ILE A 221 -6.10 -14.34 12.54
N ARG A 222 -6.42 -13.10 12.87
CA ARG A 222 -7.54 -12.37 12.27
C ARG A 222 -7.43 -12.29 10.75
N GLY A 223 -6.22 -12.14 10.22
CA GLY A 223 -5.96 -12.12 8.80
C GLY A 223 -6.29 -13.43 8.09
N PHE A 224 -5.96 -14.58 8.70
CA PHE A 224 -6.32 -15.91 8.18
C PHE A 224 -7.83 -16.14 8.24
N ALA A 225 -8.46 -15.92 9.38
CA ALA A 225 -9.91 -16.05 9.55
C ALA A 225 -10.68 -15.14 8.55
N TYR A 226 -10.20 -13.90 8.38
CA TYR A 226 -10.80 -12.97 7.43
C TYR A 226 -10.60 -13.42 5.97
N THR A 227 -9.50 -14.10 5.64
CA THR A 227 -9.28 -14.65 4.29
C THR A 227 -10.29 -15.75 3.96
N ILE A 228 -10.63 -16.62 4.92
CA ILE A 228 -11.69 -17.61 4.78
C ILE A 228 -13.05 -16.92 4.59
N TYR A 229 -13.35 -15.90 5.41
CA TYR A 229 -14.58 -15.11 5.25
C TYR A 229 -14.69 -14.48 3.85
N ILE A 230 -13.59 -13.89 3.33
CA ILE A 230 -13.55 -13.32 1.97
C ILE A 230 -13.84 -14.40 0.93
N PHE A 231 -13.32 -15.62 1.10
CA PHE A 231 -13.52 -16.71 0.14
C PHE A 231 -15.00 -16.97 -0.12
N PHE A 232 -15.81 -17.06 0.93
CA PHE A 232 -17.26 -17.24 0.80
C PHE A 232 -17.95 -15.97 0.26
N LYS A 233 -17.54 -14.80 0.72
CA LYS A 233 -18.14 -13.52 0.32
C LYS A 233 -17.93 -13.19 -1.16
N ILE A 234 -16.72 -13.40 -1.70
CA ILE A 234 -16.39 -13.03 -3.09
C ILE A 234 -17.05 -13.96 -4.11
N ARG A 235 -17.51 -15.14 -3.71
CA ARG A 235 -18.28 -16.03 -4.59
C ARG A 235 -19.54 -15.35 -5.13
N ASN A 236 -20.09 -14.39 -4.40
CA ASN A 236 -21.34 -13.70 -4.71
C ASN A 236 -21.13 -12.29 -5.32
N ILE A 237 -19.89 -11.95 -5.71
CA ILE A 237 -19.54 -10.70 -6.41
C ILE A 237 -19.22 -11.02 -7.88
#